data_071add89bbf1a7918796773929d2fe34
#
_entry.id   071add89bbf1a7918796773929d2fe34
#
_cell.length_a   1.000
_cell.length_b   1.000
_cell.length_c   1.000
_cell.angle_alpha   90.00
_cell.angle_beta   90.00
_cell.angle_gamma   90.00
#
_symmetry.space_group_name_H-M   'P 1'
#
loop_
_entity.id
_entity.type
_entity.pdbx_description
1 polymer ?
#
loop_
_entity_poly.entity_id
_entity_poly.type
_entity_poly.pdbx_seq_one_letter_code
_entity_poly.pdbx_strand_id
1 'polypeptide(L)'
;MSLGDEKKPSDNRTLRSRAWFDNPDNPDMTALYVERYLNYGISLAELQSGRPIIGIAQTGSDLVPCNRHHIELAKRVREGIRDAGGIAIEFPAHPIQETGKRPTAGLDRNLAYLSLVESIYGYPMDGVVLTIGCDKTTPACLMAAATVNIPASALSVGPMLNGWFKGERTGSGTIVWKAREMLAAGEIDYKGFIELVASSAPSTGWCNTMGTATTMNSLCEALGMSLPGSAAIPAPYRDRQENAYLTGLQIVEMVEADRKPSDIMTREAFLNAIRVNSAIGGSTNAPIHLNAIARHVGVELSLEDWEAHGAEVPLLVNLQPAGTYLGEDFYRAGGVPAVMGQLLRAGMIDGDVVGANGQSVADNVGDAAASDTDVIRPLDNPLKSAAGLTVLSGNLFDNAVMKLSVISPEFRARYLSDPNDPEAFEGTAIVFDGPEDYHARIDDPALGADDRSILIMRGAGPIGYPGGAEVVNMRPPAALIQAGVHALPCLGDGRQSGTSGSPSILNAAPEAAVGGGLALIRSGDRVRIDLGKRTANMLVAPEELEARRAALAAELDYVPQSQTPWQEIHRNVTGQFEGGAVIELAVKYQRIAQTRGLPRDSH
;
A
#
# COMPACT_ATOMS: atom_id res chain seq x y z
N MET A 1 -45.33 27.40 8.62
CA MET A 1 -44.37 26.43 8.11
C MET A 1 -44.03 25.53 9.27
N SER A 2 -44.52 24.28 9.29
CA SER A 2 -44.25 23.31 10.31
C SER A 2 -42.81 22.82 10.18
N LEU A 3 -42.06 22.93 11.26
CA LEU A 3 -40.77 22.28 11.41
C LEU A 3 -40.98 20.76 11.24
N GLY A 4 -40.32 20.17 10.27
CA GLY A 4 -40.43 18.76 9.96
C GLY A 4 -40.04 17.88 11.14
N ASP A 5 -40.69 16.73 11.22
CA ASP A 5 -40.47 15.70 12.21
C ASP A 5 -38.98 15.35 12.35
N GLU A 6 -38.41 15.62 13.53
CA GLU A 6 -37.14 15.05 13.92
C GLU A 6 -37.28 13.51 13.89
N LYS A 7 -36.58 12.86 12.96
CA LYS A 7 -36.39 11.41 12.98
C LYS A 7 -35.78 11.04 14.34
N LYS A 8 -36.54 10.48 15.24
CA LYS A 8 -36.01 9.84 16.45
C LYS A 8 -35.09 8.71 16.03
N PRO A 9 -33.86 8.62 16.61
CA PRO A 9 -33.00 7.47 16.42
C PRO A 9 -33.76 6.18 16.70
N SER A 10 -33.50 5.11 15.96
CA SER A 10 -34.09 3.80 16.19
C SER A 10 -33.76 3.31 17.61
N ASP A 11 -34.73 3.07 18.41
CA ASP A 11 -34.75 3.04 19.89
C ASP A 11 -34.09 1.81 20.53
N ASN A 12 -33.11 1.12 19.86
CA ASN A 12 -32.60 -0.15 20.40
C ASN A 12 -31.07 -0.36 20.29
N ARG A 13 -30.29 0.67 19.92
CA ARG A 13 -28.87 0.51 19.86
C ARG A 13 -28.13 1.30 20.95
N THR A 14 -27.39 0.60 21.79
CA THR A 14 -26.53 1.25 22.78
C THR A 14 -25.22 1.68 22.12
N LEU A 15 -24.98 2.98 21.96
CA LEU A 15 -23.70 3.53 21.52
C LEU A 15 -22.60 3.13 22.50
N ARG A 16 -21.42 2.83 21.95
CA ARG A 16 -20.25 2.42 22.73
C ARG A 16 -19.78 3.54 23.66
N SER A 17 -19.85 4.79 23.19
CA SER A 17 -19.51 6.01 23.94
C SER A 17 -20.33 6.23 25.21
N ARG A 18 -21.54 5.66 25.31
CA ARG A 18 -22.38 5.77 26.53
C ARG A 18 -21.71 5.16 27.76
N ALA A 19 -20.89 4.14 27.57
CA ALA A 19 -20.15 3.53 28.68
C ALA A 19 -19.18 4.51 29.37
N TRP A 20 -18.79 5.58 28.68
CA TRP A 20 -17.94 6.67 29.24
C TRP A 20 -18.77 7.83 29.80
N PHE A 21 -19.86 8.23 29.11
CA PHE A 21 -20.51 9.51 29.38
C PHE A 21 -21.90 9.40 29.97
N ASP A 22 -22.52 8.21 29.99
CA ASP A 22 -23.89 7.99 30.47
C ASP A 22 -24.05 6.55 30.98
N ASN A 23 -23.21 6.17 31.94
CA ASN A 23 -23.21 4.84 32.55
C ASN A 23 -23.60 4.89 34.04
N PRO A 24 -24.89 4.73 34.37
CA PRO A 24 -25.37 4.76 35.77
C PRO A 24 -24.84 3.59 36.62
N ASP A 25 -24.38 2.50 35.98
CA ASP A 25 -23.82 1.35 36.68
C ASP A 25 -22.36 1.58 37.14
N ASN A 26 -21.68 2.61 36.57
CA ASN A 26 -20.35 3.05 36.97
C ASN A 26 -20.25 4.58 36.99
N PRO A 27 -20.91 5.26 37.98
CA PRO A 27 -20.98 6.72 38.01
C PRO A 27 -19.62 7.37 38.29
N ASP A 28 -18.74 6.72 39.03
CA ASP A 28 -17.41 7.25 39.35
C ASP A 28 -16.55 7.44 38.09
N MET A 29 -16.50 6.42 37.22
CA MET A 29 -15.83 6.50 35.95
C MET A 29 -16.48 7.51 35.02
N THR A 30 -17.82 7.52 34.94
CA THR A 30 -18.58 8.49 34.15
C THR A 30 -18.25 9.93 34.55
N ALA A 31 -18.19 10.20 35.85
CA ALA A 31 -17.85 11.54 36.36
C ALA A 31 -16.46 12.01 35.93
N LEU A 32 -15.47 11.11 35.96
CA LEU A 32 -14.09 11.42 35.54
C LEU A 32 -14.00 11.73 34.04
N TYR A 33 -14.69 10.95 33.20
CA TYR A 33 -14.69 11.20 31.77
C TYR A 33 -15.47 12.48 31.42
N VAL A 34 -16.63 12.70 32.00
CA VAL A 34 -17.43 13.92 31.81
C VAL A 34 -16.61 15.14 32.18
N GLU A 35 -15.96 15.16 33.35
CA GLU A 35 -15.12 16.28 33.80
C GLU A 35 -14.03 16.63 32.75
N ARG A 36 -13.35 15.60 32.18
CA ARG A 36 -12.28 15.83 31.22
C ARG A 36 -12.79 16.40 29.90
N TYR A 37 -13.90 15.92 29.38
CA TYR A 37 -14.44 16.39 28.11
C TYR A 37 -15.20 17.73 28.20
N LEU A 38 -15.74 18.07 29.36
CA LEU A 38 -16.20 19.45 29.63
C LEU A 38 -15.06 20.47 29.52
N ASN A 39 -13.85 20.10 29.91
CA ASN A 39 -12.63 20.90 29.74
C ASN A 39 -12.30 21.19 28.26
N TYR A 40 -12.67 20.31 27.37
CA TYR A 40 -12.53 20.45 25.92
C TYR A 40 -13.56 21.40 25.31
N GLY A 41 -14.62 21.76 26.05
CA GLY A 41 -15.68 22.66 25.61
C GLY A 41 -16.89 21.99 24.97
N ILE A 42 -17.01 20.66 25.07
CA ILE A 42 -18.24 19.94 24.77
C ILE A 42 -19.16 20.04 26.00
N SER A 43 -20.43 20.41 25.82
CA SER A 43 -21.37 20.52 26.92
C SER A 43 -21.81 19.17 27.47
N LEU A 44 -22.23 19.14 28.73
CA LEU A 44 -22.81 17.93 29.33
C LEU A 44 -24.01 17.41 28.52
N ALA A 45 -24.87 18.32 28.05
CA ALA A 45 -26.01 17.98 27.23
C ALA A 45 -25.62 17.29 25.92
N GLU A 46 -24.52 17.70 25.30
CA GLU A 46 -24.00 17.04 24.09
C GLU A 46 -23.44 15.65 24.40
N LEU A 47 -22.61 15.50 25.46
CA LEU A 47 -22.01 14.22 25.85
C LEU A 47 -23.06 13.16 26.19
N GLN A 48 -24.19 13.55 26.77
CA GLN A 48 -25.29 12.67 27.17
C GLN A 48 -26.46 12.67 26.18
N SER A 49 -26.34 13.33 25.03
CA SER A 49 -27.42 13.44 24.03
C SER A 49 -27.77 12.15 23.30
N GLY A 50 -26.92 11.11 23.38
CA GLY A 50 -27.07 9.91 22.57
C GLY A 50 -26.60 10.09 21.12
N ARG A 51 -25.94 11.20 20.78
CA ARG A 51 -25.31 11.43 19.48
C ARG A 51 -24.04 10.58 19.36
N PRO A 52 -23.77 9.97 18.20
CA PRO A 52 -22.55 9.17 18.04
C PRO A 52 -21.29 10.04 18.10
N ILE A 53 -20.26 9.54 18.78
CA ILE A 53 -18.94 10.16 18.84
C ILE A 53 -18.07 9.54 17.77
N ILE A 54 -17.60 10.38 16.83
CA ILE A 54 -16.81 9.97 15.68
C ILE A 54 -15.38 10.47 15.83
N GLY A 55 -14.43 9.53 15.86
CA GLY A 55 -13.01 9.82 15.78
C GLY A 55 -12.60 10.26 14.37
N ILE A 56 -11.68 11.21 14.27
CA ILE A 56 -10.97 11.53 13.03
C ILE A 56 -9.50 11.20 13.29
N ALA A 57 -9.03 10.08 12.73
CA ALA A 57 -7.63 9.66 12.84
C ALA A 57 -6.80 10.53 11.89
N GLN A 58 -6.17 11.58 12.43
CA GLN A 58 -5.42 12.57 11.67
C GLN A 58 -4.01 12.08 11.36
N THR A 59 -3.76 11.74 10.10
CA THR A 59 -2.45 11.34 9.59
C THR A 59 -1.67 12.49 8.95
N GLY A 60 -2.31 13.65 8.75
CA GLY A 60 -1.69 14.87 8.24
C GLY A 60 -0.69 15.44 9.24
N SER A 61 0.52 15.73 8.76
CA SER A 61 1.63 16.24 9.57
C SER A 61 2.66 16.90 8.65
N ASP A 62 3.46 17.83 9.18
CA ASP A 62 4.61 18.38 8.47
C ASP A 62 5.71 17.33 8.21
N LEU A 63 5.72 16.24 8.98
CA LEU A 63 6.59 15.08 8.73
C LEU A 63 6.07 14.18 7.60
N VAL A 64 4.82 14.35 7.15
CA VAL A 64 4.17 13.55 6.12
C VAL A 64 3.59 14.46 5.03
N PRO A 65 4.43 15.08 4.18
CA PRO A 65 3.98 15.97 3.12
C PRO A 65 2.88 15.39 2.23
N CYS A 66 2.94 14.08 1.95
CA CYS A 66 1.92 13.37 1.17
C CYS A 66 0.52 13.44 1.80
N ASN A 67 0.43 13.48 3.13
CA ASN A 67 -0.84 13.50 3.87
C ASN A 67 -1.18 14.88 4.45
N ARG A 68 -0.28 15.85 4.34
CA ARG A 68 -0.41 17.14 5.03
C ARG A 68 -1.73 17.86 4.76
N HIS A 69 -2.28 17.71 3.56
CA HIS A 69 -3.56 18.33 3.20
C HIS A 69 -4.75 17.84 4.05
N HIS A 70 -4.64 16.70 4.72
CA HIS A 70 -5.65 16.24 5.67
C HIS A 70 -5.89 17.20 6.85
N ILE A 71 -4.92 18.04 7.19
CA ILE A 71 -5.11 19.10 8.22
C ILE A 71 -6.27 20.03 7.83
N GLU A 72 -6.42 20.32 6.53
CA GLU A 72 -7.55 21.11 6.02
C GLU A 72 -8.79 20.25 5.79
N LEU A 73 -8.65 19.04 5.25
CA LEU A 73 -9.77 18.16 4.95
C LEU A 73 -10.52 17.72 6.22
N ALA A 74 -9.81 17.54 7.35
CA ALA A 74 -10.44 17.18 8.62
C ALA A 74 -11.50 18.20 9.09
N LYS A 75 -11.35 19.47 8.73
CA LYS A 75 -12.35 20.51 9.02
C LYS A 75 -13.66 20.22 8.29
N ARG A 76 -13.58 19.82 7.01
CA ARG A 76 -14.75 19.43 6.21
C ARG A 76 -15.39 18.13 6.69
N VAL A 77 -14.59 17.15 7.10
CA VAL A 77 -15.09 15.92 7.74
C VAL A 77 -15.88 16.26 9.00
N ARG A 78 -15.34 17.14 9.85
CA ARG A 78 -16.00 17.60 11.09
C ARG A 78 -17.36 18.26 10.82
N GLU A 79 -17.45 19.08 9.76
CA GLU A 79 -18.72 19.69 9.35
C GLU A 79 -19.74 18.63 8.95
N GLY A 80 -19.37 17.65 8.09
CA GLY A 80 -20.24 16.55 7.70
C GLY A 80 -20.71 15.72 8.89
N ILE A 81 -19.83 15.37 9.83
CA ILE A 81 -20.20 14.65 11.06
C ILE A 81 -21.24 15.45 11.86
N ARG A 82 -21.05 16.77 12.02
CA ARG A 82 -21.99 17.61 12.77
C ARG A 82 -23.35 17.73 12.10
N ASP A 83 -23.35 17.93 10.78
CA ASP A 83 -24.58 18.07 10.01
C ASP A 83 -25.40 16.77 10.01
N ALA A 84 -24.73 15.62 10.10
CA ALA A 84 -25.36 14.32 10.28
C ALA A 84 -25.77 14.03 11.74
N GLY A 85 -25.52 14.97 12.67
CA GLY A 85 -25.90 14.81 14.08
C GLY A 85 -24.85 14.14 14.98
N GLY A 86 -23.64 13.87 14.49
CA GLY A 86 -22.53 13.31 15.28
C GLY A 86 -21.74 14.35 16.08
N ILE A 87 -20.83 13.88 16.92
CA ILE A 87 -19.82 14.66 17.64
C ILE A 87 -18.45 14.24 17.13
N ALA A 88 -17.65 15.17 16.60
CA ALA A 88 -16.35 14.86 16.02
C ALA A 88 -15.20 15.10 17.03
N ILE A 89 -14.34 14.10 17.20
CA ILE A 89 -13.11 14.17 18.00
C ILE A 89 -11.93 13.80 17.11
N GLU A 90 -11.02 14.74 16.87
CA GLU A 90 -9.81 14.53 16.09
C GLU A 90 -8.66 14.11 17.00
N PHE A 91 -7.88 13.11 16.58
CA PHE A 91 -6.72 12.62 17.31
C PHE A 91 -5.56 12.31 16.35
N PRO A 92 -4.30 12.50 16.75
CA PRO A 92 -3.15 12.30 15.89
C PRO A 92 -2.88 10.81 15.67
N ALA A 93 -2.50 10.43 14.44
CA ALA A 93 -1.90 9.16 14.11
C ALA A 93 -0.38 9.28 14.01
N HIS A 94 0.35 8.18 14.23
CA HIS A 94 1.80 8.15 14.04
C HIS A 94 2.18 8.54 12.60
N PRO A 95 3.08 9.52 12.39
CA PRO A 95 3.43 10.00 11.06
C PRO A 95 4.25 8.97 10.27
N ILE A 96 3.82 8.68 9.04
CA ILE A 96 4.52 7.77 8.12
C ILE A 96 4.69 8.43 6.77
N GLN A 97 5.95 8.62 6.32
CA GLN A 97 6.28 9.15 5.01
C GLN A 97 7.29 8.21 4.33
N GLU A 98 6.91 7.53 3.24
CA GLU A 98 7.72 6.48 2.60
C GLU A 98 9.13 6.98 2.25
N THR A 99 9.24 8.08 1.55
CA THR A 99 10.54 8.59 1.10
C THR A 99 11.23 9.52 2.12
N GLY A 100 10.54 9.90 3.20
CA GLY A 100 11.06 10.83 4.22
C GLY A 100 11.59 10.15 5.47
N LYS A 101 11.21 8.89 5.71
CA LYS A 101 11.57 8.12 6.89
C LYS A 101 12.74 7.17 6.62
N ARG A 102 13.72 7.14 7.52
CA ARG A 102 14.85 6.20 7.51
C ARG A 102 14.76 5.27 8.72
N PRO A 103 15.13 4.00 8.60
CA PRO A 103 15.63 3.32 7.38
C PRO A 103 14.55 3.15 6.31
N THR A 104 13.30 2.90 6.66
CA THR A 104 12.16 2.75 5.74
C THR A 104 10.84 2.97 6.49
N ALA A 105 9.83 3.51 5.80
CA ALA A 105 8.49 3.66 6.36
C ALA A 105 7.76 2.31 6.57
N GLY A 106 8.24 1.22 5.96
CA GLY A 106 7.74 -0.12 6.22
C GLY A 106 7.83 -0.53 7.69
N LEU A 107 8.89 -0.09 8.37
CA LEU A 107 9.07 -0.24 9.81
C LEU A 107 7.92 0.42 10.62
N ASP A 108 7.51 1.62 10.22
CA ASP A 108 6.53 2.41 10.96
C ASP A 108 5.08 1.99 10.68
N ARG A 109 4.80 1.22 9.61
CA ARG A 109 3.45 0.71 9.34
C ARG A 109 2.88 -0.06 10.54
N ASN A 110 3.68 -0.97 11.11
CA ASN A 110 3.26 -1.78 12.25
C ASN A 110 3.18 -0.96 13.55
N LEU A 111 4.03 0.05 13.73
CA LEU A 111 3.98 0.96 14.88
C LEU A 111 2.73 1.84 14.84
N ALA A 112 2.40 2.41 13.68
CA ALA A 112 1.19 3.19 13.48
C ALA A 112 -0.07 2.34 13.67
N TYR A 113 -0.07 1.10 13.18
CA TYR A 113 -1.14 0.14 13.39
C TYR A 113 -1.41 -0.07 14.89
N LEU A 114 -0.39 -0.37 15.70
CA LEU A 114 -0.56 -0.54 17.14
C LEU A 114 -1.11 0.72 17.80
N SER A 115 -0.54 1.88 17.51
CA SER A 115 -0.99 3.16 18.07
C SER A 115 -2.46 3.45 17.73
N LEU A 116 -2.88 3.17 16.49
CA LEU A 116 -4.26 3.36 16.06
C LEU A 116 -5.22 2.38 16.75
N VAL A 117 -4.84 1.10 16.91
CA VAL A 117 -5.65 0.13 17.63
C VAL A 117 -5.91 0.60 19.07
N GLU A 118 -4.86 0.99 19.79
CA GLU A 118 -4.99 1.48 21.17
C GLU A 118 -5.85 2.74 21.26
N SER A 119 -5.69 3.68 20.32
CA SER A 119 -6.49 4.90 20.30
C SER A 119 -7.97 4.63 19.97
N ILE A 120 -8.25 3.84 18.94
CA ILE A 120 -9.64 3.57 18.50
C ILE A 120 -10.37 2.69 19.52
N TYR A 121 -9.68 1.73 20.14
CA TYR A 121 -10.29 0.83 21.11
C TYR A 121 -10.44 1.46 22.49
N GLY A 122 -9.41 2.20 22.96
CA GLY A 122 -9.34 2.70 24.33
C GLY A 122 -10.13 3.99 24.58
N TYR A 123 -10.59 4.71 23.55
CA TYR A 123 -11.29 5.97 23.66
C TYR A 123 -12.77 5.87 23.25
N PRO A 124 -13.64 6.85 23.67
CA PRO A 124 -15.09 6.77 23.56
C PRO A 124 -15.61 7.02 22.13
N MET A 125 -15.20 6.22 21.16
CA MET A 125 -15.59 6.38 19.76
C MET A 125 -16.62 5.33 19.37
N ASP A 126 -17.69 5.74 18.67
CA ASP A 126 -18.69 4.88 18.07
C ASP A 126 -18.37 4.54 16.62
N GLY A 127 -17.58 5.39 15.97
CA GLY A 127 -17.06 5.22 14.61
C GLY A 127 -15.80 6.04 14.39
N VAL A 128 -15.10 5.81 13.27
CA VAL A 128 -13.85 6.52 12.95
C VAL A 128 -13.73 6.81 11.46
N VAL A 129 -13.33 8.04 11.13
CA VAL A 129 -12.82 8.41 9.81
C VAL A 129 -11.31 8.25 9.81
N LEU A 130 -10.81 7.45 8.88
CA LEU A 130 -9.39 7.18 8.68
C LEU A 130 -8.87 8.08 7.56
N THR A 131 -8.03 9.05 7.87
CA THR A 131 -7.41 9.89 6.84
C THR A 131 -6.22 9.14 6.23
N ILE A 132 -6.35 8.70 4.98
CA ILE A 132 -5.38 7.83 4.31
C ILE A 132 -4.69 8.56 3.14
N GLY A 133 -3.52 8.06 2.74
CA GLY A 133 -2.78 8.70 1.64
C GLY A 133 -1.47 7.99 1.31
N CYS A 134 -0.39 8.31 2.02
CA CYS A 134 0.93 7.73 1.79
C CYS A 134 0.92 6.19 1.89
N ASP A 135 1.85 5.56 1.23
CA ASP A 135 2.01 4.11 1.00
C ASP A 135 1.67 3.22 2.19
N LYS A 136 2.20 3.54 3.35
CA LYS A 136 2.10 2.72 4.57
C LYS A 136 1.01 3.20 5.51
N THR A 137 0.54 4.45 5.35
CA THR A 137 -0.55 5.00 6.15
C THR A 137 -1.87 4.27 5.85
N THR A 138 -2.17 4.06 4.57
CA THR A 138 -3.41 3.38 4.14
C THR A 138 -3.52 1.97 4.74
N PRO A 139 -2.54 1.06 4.58
CA PRO A 139 -2.65 -0.26 5.19
C PRO A 139 -2.64 -0.24 6.72
N ALA A 140 -1.87 0.65 7.37
CA ALA A 140 -1.89 0.76 8.83
C ALA A 140 -3.28 1.12 9.37
N CYS A 141 -3.96 2.08 8.74
CA CYS A 141 -5.32 2.48 9.07
C CYS A 141 -6.33 1.35 8.87
N LEU A 142 -6.28 0.65 7.73
CA LEU A 142 -7.20 -0.45 7.43
C LEU A 142 -6.97 -1.67 8.33
N MET A 143 -5.71 -2.00 8.65
CA MET A 143 -5.38 -3.05 9.63
C MET A 143 -5.96 -2.72 11.02
N ALA A 144 -5.86 -1.46 11.47
CA ALA A 144 -6.40 -1.04 12.75
C ALA A 144 -7.94 -1.07 12.77
N ALA A 145 -8.58 -0.60 11.69
CA ALA A 145 -10.03 -0.70 11.52
C ALA A 145 -10.51 -2.16 11.56
N ALA A 146 -9.82 -3.06 10.85
CA ALA A 146 -10.10 -4.50 10.85
C ALA A 146 -9.97 -5.12 12.25
N THR A 147 -8.91 -4.77 12.98
CA THR A 147 -8.65 -5.30 14.33
C THR A 147 -9.70 -4.83 15.32
N VAL A 148 -10.01 -3.52 15.38
CA VAL A 148 -11.00 -2.98 16.35
C VAL A 148 -12.41 -3.30 15.92
N ASN A 149 -12.73 -3.15 14.65
CA ASN A 149 -14.00 -3.48 14.01
C ASN A 149 -15.20 -2.69 14.55
N ILE A 150 -15.04 -1.39 14.76
CA ILE A 150 -16.17 -0.44 14.86
C ILE A 150 -16.40 0.19 13.48
N PRO A 151 -17.56 0.82 13.20
CA PRO A 151 -17.81 1.52 11.95
C PRO A 151 -16.64 2.42 11.56
N ALA A 152 -16.10 2.25 10.35
CA ALA A 152 -14.93 2.96 9.88
C ALA A 152 -15.03 3.26 8.38
N SER A 153 -14.74 4.49 8.00
CA SER A 153 -14.68 4.94 6.61
C SER A 153 -13.35 5.63 6.32
N ALA A 154 -12.77 5.39 5.15
CA ALA A 154 -11.50 5.98 4.76
C ALA A 154 -11.71 7.21 3.87
N LEU A 155 -10.92 8.25 4.13
CA LEU A 155 -10.82 9.45 3.30
C LEU A 155 -9.43 9.56 2.69
N SER A 156 -9.33 9.46 1.38
CA SER A 156 -8.10 9.68 0.63
C SER A 156 -7.72 11.16 0.57
N VAL A 157 -6.42 11.50 0.65
CA VAL A 157 -5.95 12.88 0.45
C VAL A 157 -5.89 13.26 -1.04
N GLY A 158 -5.63 12.31 -1.91
CA GLY A 158 -5.55 12.48 -3.36
C GLY A 158 -4.13 12.63 -3.92
N PRO A 159 -3.93 12.33 -5.22
CA PRO A 159 -2.66 12.53 -5.89
C PRO A 159 -2.35 14.02 -6.12
N MET A 160 -1.07 14.34 -6.32
CA MET A 160 -0.64 15.62 -6.88
C MET A 160 -1.19 15.81 -8.30
N LEU A 161 -1.22 17.05 -8.77
CA LEU A 161 -1.46 17.39 -10.17
C LEU A 161 -0.34 16.84 -11.08
N ASN A 162 -0.55 16.86 -12.39
CA ASN A 162 0.47 16.45 -13.35
C ASN A 162 1.70 17.35 -13.29
N GLY A 163 2.88 16.76 -13.16
CA GLY A 163 4.16 17.45 -13.29
C GLY A 163 4.53 17.66 -14.76
N TRP A 164 5.28 18.73 -15.05
CA TRP A 164 5.71 19.08 -16.40
C TRP A 164 7.13 19.61 -16.42
N PHE A 165 7.93 19.14 -17.37
CA PHE A 165 9.25 19.64 -17.66
C PHE A 165 9.46 19.76 -19.18
N LYS A 166 9.71 20.97 -19.67
CA LYS A 166 9.93 21.27 -21.11
C LYS A 166 8.85 20.69 -22.04
N GLY A 167 7.59 20.69 -21.58
CA GLY A 167 6.45 20.20 -22.36
C GLY A 167 6.15 18.70 -22.24
N GLU A 168 6.96 17.95 -21.51
CA GLU A 168 6.73 16.53 -21.21
C GLU A 168 6.18 16.34 -19.80
N ARG A 169 5.31 15.32 -19.61
CA ARG A 169 4.82 14.92 -18.29
C ARG A 169 5.96 14.35 -17.44
N THR A 170 6.06 14.79 -16.21
CA THR A 170 6.99 14.27 -15.22
C THR A 170 6.23 13.67 -14.05
N GLY A 171 6.28 12.34 -13.94
CA GLY A 171 5.62 11.61 -12.86
C GLY A 171 6.52 11.49 -11.62
N SER A 172 5.92 11.74 -10.46
CA SER A 172 6.61 11.60 -9.17
C SER A 172 7.11 10.16 -8.98
N GLY A 173 8.37 10.02 -8.63
CA GLY A 173 9.06 8.74 -8.51
C GLY A 173 9.57 8.22 -9.86
N THR A 174 8.76 8.12 -10.90
CA THR A 174 9.24 7.62 -12.21
C THR A 174 10.34 8.50 -12.80
N ILE A 175 10.22 9.82 -12.66
CA ILE A 175 11.26 10.74 -13.14
C ILE A 175 12.57 10.59 -12.37
N VAL A 176 12.52 10.18 -11.10
CA VAL A 176 13.73 9.97 -10.28
C VAL A 176 14.57 8.84 -10.88
N TRP A 177 13.93 7.75 -11.30
CA TRP A 177 14.62 6.60 -11.90
C TRP A 177 15.24 6.98 -13.24
N LYS A 178 14.51 7.66 -14.13
CA LYS A 178 15.02 8.18 -15.40
C LYS A 178 16.15 9.18 -15.20
N ALA A 179 15.97 10.15 -14.32
CA ALA A 179 17.00 11.17 -14.04
C ALA A 179 18.28 10.57 -13.45
N ARG A 180 18.19 9.52 -12.63
CA ARG A 180 19.33 8.77 -12.08
C ARG A 180 20.16 8.11 -13.19
N GLU A 181 19.50 7.53 -14.19
CA GLU A 181 20.17 6.95 -15.36
C GLU A 181 20.86 8.04 -16.20
N MET A 182 20.17 9.15 -16.48
CA MET A 182 20.75 10.30 -17.20
C MET A 182 21.97 10.89 -16.48
N LEU A 183 21.92 10.97 -15.14
CA LEU A 183 23.07 11.43 -14.34
C LEU A 183 24.23 10.41 -14.44
N ALA A 184 23.97 9.11 -14.34
CA ALA A 184 24.98 8.06 -14.47
C ALA A 184 25.57 8.00 -15.88
N ALA A 185 24.78 8.28 -16.92
CA ALA A 185 25.25 8.40 -18.30
C ALA A 185 26.05 9.68 -18.57
N GLY A 186 26.02 10.67 -17.67
CA GLY A 186 26.65 11.97 -17.85
C GLY A 186 25.89 12.93 -18.78
N GLU A 187 24.61 12.66 -19.05
CA GLU A 187 23.74 13.49 -19.89
C GLU A 187 23.26 14.77 -19.15
N ILE A 188 23.17 14.71 -17.84
CA ILE A 188 22.82 15.83 -16.96
C ILE A 188 23.80 15.89 -15.78
N ASP A 189 24.01 17.09 -15.25
CA ASP A 189 24.73 17.29 -14.00
C ASP A 189 23.78 17.19 -12.76
N TYR A 190 24.34 17.29 -11.56
CA TYR A 190 23.56 17.24 -10.31
C TYR A 190 22.47 18.31 -10.24
N LYS A 191 22.73 19.53 -10.74
CA LYS A 191 21.74 20.61 -10.76
C LYS A 191 20.58 20.26 -11.69
N GLY A 192 20.87 19.81 -12.90
CA GLY A 192 19.86 19.34 -13.86
C GLY A 192 19.06 18.15 -13.33
N PHE A 193 19.72 17.25 -12.61
CA PHE A 193 19.05 16.13 -11.92
C PHE A 193 17.99 16.65 -10.92
N ILE A 194 18.36 17.57 -10.04
CA ILE A 194 17.45 18.13 -9.02
C ILE A 194 16.31 18.94 -9.66
N GLU A 195 16.60 19.76 -10.69
CA GLU A 195 15.59 20.53 -11.41
C GLU A 195 14.54 19.62 -12.08
N LEU A 196 14.99 18.54 -12.71
CA LEU A 196 14.12 17.55 -13.35
C LEU A 196 13.24 16.85 -12.32
N VAL A 197 13.80 16.38 -11.20
CA VAL A 197 13.05 15.73 -10.12
C VAL A 197 12.03 16.70 -9.49
N ALA A 198 12.40 17.95 -9.23
CA ALA A 198 11.52 18.96 -8.63
C ALA A 198 10.27 19.23 -9.49
N SER A 199 10.37 19.11 -10.81
CA SER A 199 9.26 19.34 -11.74
C SER A 199 8.10 18.36 -11.56
N SER A 200 8.32 17.22 -10.91
CA SER A 200 7.32 16.17 -10.69
C SER A 200 6.44 16.37 -9.44
N ALA A 201 6.70 17.41 -8.66
CA ALA A 201 5.98 17.71 -7.41
C ALA A 201 5.29 19.09 -7.48
N PRO A 202 4.28 19.29 -8.33
CA PRO A 202 3.69 20.60 -8.62
C PRO A 202 2.66 21.08 -7.59
N SER A 203 2.20 20.21 -6.69
CA SER A 203 1.11 20.53 -5.75
C SER A 203 1.17 19.69 -4.48
N THR A 204 0.26 19.96 -3.54
CA THR A 204 -0.06 19.04 -2.44
C THR A 204 -0.60 17.70 -2.96
N GLY A 205 -0.46 16.63 -2.19
CA GLY A 205 -0.92 15.28 -2.50
C GLY A 205 0.20 14.23 -2.44
N TRP A 206 -0.17 12.96 -2.67
CA TRP A 206 0.84 11.90 -2.83
C TRP A 206 1.34 11.80 -4.29
N CYS A 207 2.22 10.84 -4.59
CA CYS A 207 2.78 10.63 -5.93
C CYS A 207 1.68 10.50 -7.01
N ASN A 208 1.79 11.26 -8.09
CA ASN A 208 0.82 11.32 -9.18
C ASN A 208 0.94 10.18 -10.23
N THR A 209 1.78 9.17 -9.95
CA THR A 209 1.91 7.94 -10.76
C THR A 209 1.16 6.78 -10.11
N MET A 210 1.01 5.65 -10.80
CA MET A 210 0.50 4.39 -10.25
C MET A 210 1.57 3.70 -9.39
N GLY A 211 2.10 4.45 -8.42
CA GLY A 211 2.95 3.94 -7.35
C GLY A 211 2.13 3.29 -6.22
N THR A 212 2.79 2.95 -5.11
CA THR A 212 2.12 2.25 -4.00
C THR A 212 1.03 3.09 -3.34
N ALA A 213 1.20 4.41 -3.21
CA ALA A 213 0.16 5.29 -2.64
C ALA A 213 -1.12 5.27 -3.48
N THR A 214 -1.03 5.54 -4.79
CA THR A 214 -2.19 5.50 -5.70
C THR A 214 -2.81 4.10 -5.75
N THR A 215 -1.98 3.05 -5.80
CA THR A 215 -2.44 1.67 -5.73
C THR A 215 -3.26 1.42 -4.46
N MET A 216 -2.69 1.64 -3.27
CA MET A 216 -3.37 1.29 -2.02
C MET A 216 -4.64 2.11 -1.77
N ASN A 217 -4.70 3.38 -2.20
CA ASN A 217 -5.92 4.17 -2.14
C ASN A 217 -6.98 3.65 -3.14
N SER A 218 -6.59 3.26 -4.35
CA SER A 218 -7.48 2.62 -5.32
C SER A 218 -8.01 1.27 -4.81
N LEU A 219 -7.18 0.47 -4.14
CA LEU A 219 -7.59 -0.80 -3.55
C LEU A 219 -8.47 -0.61 -2.30
N CYS A 220 -8.26 0.45 -1.52
CA CYS A 220 -9.16 0.83 -0.43
C CYS A 220 -10.57 1.14 -0.94
N GLU A 221 -10.67 1.83 -2.09
CA GLU A 221 -11.94 2.08 -2.77
C GLU A 221 -12.53 0.79 -3.34
N ALA A 222 -11.73 -0.05 -4.00
CA ALA A 222 -12.18 -1.34 -4.53
C ALA A 222 -12.66 -2.32 -3.45
N LEU A 223 -12.08 -2.27 -2.25
CA LEU A 223 -12.54 -2.98 -1.06
C LEU A 223 -13.87 -2.44 -0.52
N GLY A 224 -14.31 -1.25 -0.95
CA GLY A 224 -15.50 -0.60 -0.44
C GLY A 224 -15.31 0.24 0.83
N MET A 225 -14.07 0.43 1.32
CA MET A 225 -13.79 1.16 2.57
C MET A 225 -13.80 2.68 2.46
N SER A 226 -13.89 3.23 1.24
CA SER A 226 -14.09 4.66 0.96
C SER A 226 -15.27 4.88 0.01
N LEU A 227 -15.72 6.13 -0.09
CA LEU A 227 -16.77 6.48 -1.06
C LEU A 227 -16.30 6.21 -2.50
N PRO A 228 -17.20 5.75 -3.40
CA PRO A 228 -16.87 5.55 -4.81
C PRO A 228 -16.33 6.84 -5.46
N GLY A 229 -15.28 6.70 -6.28
CA GLY A 229 -14.59 7.82 -6.94
C GLY A 229 -13.62 8.60 -6.04
N SER A 230 -13.52 8.24 -4.76
CA SER A 230 -12.70 8.95 -3.79
C SER A 230 -11.20 8.89 -4.09
N ALA A 231 -10.65 7.74 -4.47
CA ALA A 231 -9.21 7.55 -4.55
C ALA A 231 -8.52 8.48 -5.55
N ALA A 232 -9.10 8.65 -6.74
CA ALA A 232 -8.45 9.35 -7.84
C ALA A 232 -8.56 10.89 -7.81
N ILE A 233 -9.46 11.49 -7.01
CA ILE A 233 -9.64 12.94 -6.96
C ILE A 233 -8.31 13.61 -6.57
N PRO A 234 -7.74 14.52 -7.39
CA PRO A 234 -6.50 15.22 -7.03
C PRO A 234 -6.67 16.05 -5.74
N ALA A 235 -5.60 16.09 -4.93
CA ALA A 235 -5.63 16.73 -3.62
C ALA A 235 -6.10 18.20 -3.65
N PRO A 236 -5.66 19.07 -4.60
CA PRO A 236 -6.06 20.48 -4.62
C PRO A 236 -7.43 20.74 -5.28
N TYR A 237 -8.13 19.71 -5.76
CA TYR A 237 -9.45 19.91 -6.42
C TYR A 237 -10.54 20.22 -5.39
N ARG A 238 -11.52 21.06 -5.81
CA ARG A 238 -12.72 21.35 -5.01
C ARG A 238 -13.46 20.07 -4.60
N ASP A 239 -13.54 19.10 -5.52
CA ASP A 239 -14.26 17.83 -5.32
C ASP A 239 -13.66 17.01 -4.16
N ARG A 240 -12.39 17.23 -3.82
CA ARG A 240 -11.75 16.64 -2.65
C ARG A 240 -12.33 17.18 -1.33
N GLN A 241 -12.64 18.48 -1.27
CA GLN A 241 -13.31 19.10 -0.12
C GLN A 241 -14.74 18.58 0.05
N GLU A 242 -15.45 18.41 -1.04
CA GLU A 242 -16.80 17.83 -1.06
C GLU A 242 -16.77 16.37 -0.60
N ASN A 243 -15.84 15.56 -1.11
CA ASN A 243 -15.66 14.18 -0.71
C ASN A 243 -15.35 14.05 0.80
N ALA A 244 -14.57 14.96 1.37
CA ALA A 244 -14.30 15.00 2.80
C ALA A 244 -15.58 15.26 3.62
N TYR A 245 -16.41 16.20 3.19
CA TYR A 245 -17.70 16.47 3.82
C TYR A 245 -18.64 15.27 3.75
N LEU A 246 -18.77 14.65 2.57
CA LEU A 246 -19.60 13.47 2.36
C LEU A 246 -19.12 12.27 3.19
N THR A 247 -17.81 12.08 3.35
CA THR A 247 -17.27 11.06 4.25
C THR A 247 -17.67 11.31 5.70
N GLY A 248 -17.75 12.58 6.10
CA GLY A 248 -18.25 12.96 7.43
C GLY A 248 -19.72 12.63 7.64
N LEU A 249 -20.58 12.81 6.63
CA LEU A 249 -21.99 12.38 6.67
C LEU A 249 -22.07 10.85 6.74
N GLN A 250 -21.31 10.18 5.88
CA GLN A 250 -21.33 8.73 5.70
C GLN A 250 -20.98 7.95 6.97
N ILE A 251 -19.97 8.38 7.72
CA ILE A 251 -19.56 7.65 8.93
C ILE A 251 -20.64 7.64 10.02
N VAL A 252 -21.46 8.68 10.12
CA VAL A 252 -22.59 8.73 11.06
C VAL A 252 -23.66 7.72 10.66
N GLU A 253 -23.99 7.65 9.35
CA GLU A 253 -24.91 6.64 8.81
C GLU A 253 -24.38 5.21 9.05
N MET A 254 -23.07 4.97 8.84
CA MET A 254 -22.46 3.67 9.14
C MET A 254 -22.61 3.27 10.61
N VAL A 255 -22.49 4.24 11.53
CA VAL A 255 -22.73 3.99 12.96
C VAL A 255 -24.20 3.65 13.19
N GLU A 256 -25.14 4.36 12.59
CA GLU A 256 -26.57 4.06 12.70
C GLU A 256 -26.92 2.67 12.13
N ALA A 257 -26.32 2.29 11.01
CA ALA A 257 -26.51 1.00 10.35
C ALA A 257 -25.71 -0.15 10.97
N ASP A 258 -24.83 0.12 11.92
CA ASP A 258 -23.86 -0.84 12.49
C ASP A 258 -22.95 -1.50 11.45
N ARG A 259 -22.62 -0.79 10.37
CA ARG A 259 -21.81 -1.30 9.28
C ARG A 259 -20.32 -1.18 9.62
N LYS A 260 -19.67 -2.33 9.71
CA LYS A 260 -18.29 -2.47 10.21
C LYS A 260 -17.33 -2.90 9.10
N PRO A 261 -16.02 -2.73 9.29
CA PRO A 261 -15.00 -3.23 8.37
C PRO A 261 -15.14 -4.70 7.99
N SER A 262 -15.56 -5.57 8.93
CA SER A 262 -15.78 -6.99 8.66
C SER A 262 -16.97 -7.30 7.75
N ASP A 263 -17.91 -6.37 7.61
CA ASP A 263 -19.08 -6.52 6.74
C ASP A 263 -18.73 -6.09 5.29
N ILE A 264 -17.68 -5.29 5.14
CA ILE A 264 -17.21 -4.69 3.88
C ILE A 264 -16.04 -5.48 3.31
N MET A 265 -15.01 -5.71 4.12
CA MET A 265 -13.77 -6.39 3.71
C MET A 265 -13.95 -7.92 3.74
N THR A 266 -14.86 -8.43 2.93
CA THR A 266 -15.09 -9.87 2.72
C THR A 266 -14.02 -10.48 1.81
N ARG A 267 -13.98 -11.81 1.69
CA ARG A 267 -13.06 -12.48 0.76
C ARG A 267 -13.29 -12.02 -0.68
N GLU A 268 -14.54 -11.88 -1.09
CA GLU A 268 -14.93 -11.43 -2.43
C GLU A 268 -14.44 -10.00 -2.69
N ALA A 269 -14.52 -9.10 -1.69
CA ALA A 269 -13.96 -7.76 -1.77
C ALA A 269 -12.43 -7.77 -2.01
N PHE A 270 -11.71 -8.65 -1.32
CA PHE A 270 -10.26 -8.82 -1.55
C PHE A 270 -9.96 -9.37 -2.94
N LEU A 271 -10.73 -10.34 -3.44
CA LEU A 271 -10.56 -10.85 -4.80
C LEU A 271 -10.87 -9.79 -5.86
N ASN A 272 -11.88 -8.95 -5.63
CA ASN A 272 -12.13 -7.77 -6.48
C ASN A 272 -10.93 -6.82 -6.48
N ALA A 273 -10.37 -6.53 -5.30
CA ALA A 273 -9.21 -5.66 -5.17
C ALA A 273 -7.97 -6.21 -5.90
N ILE A 274 -7.72 -7.52 -5.86
CA ILE A 274 -6.64 -8.17 -6.63
C ILE A 274 -6.81 -7.94 -8.12
N ARG A 275 -8.01 -8.12 -8.67
CA ARG A 275 -8.31 -7.91 -10.09
C ARG A 275 -8.16 -6.44 -10.48
N VAL A 276 -8.64 -5.53 -9.63
CA VAL A 276 -8.44 -4.08 -9.82
C VAL A 276 -6.96 -3.74 -9.81
N ASN A 277 -6.15 -4.30 -8.88
CA ASN A 277 -4.70 -4.09 -8.86
C ASN A 277 -4.05 -4.42 -10.20
N SER A 278 -4.41 -5.54 -10.82
CA SER A 278 -3.87 -5.93 -12.11
C SER A 278 -4.33 -5.00 -13.23
N ALA A 279 -5.63 -4.67 -13.27
CA ALA A 279 -6.20 -3.78 -14.28
C ALA A 279 -5.63 -2.36 -14.27
N ILE A 280 -5.27 -1.85 -13.09
CA ILE A 280 -4.63 -0.52 -12.95
C ILE A 280 -3.10 -0.57 -13.09
N GLY A 281 -2.48 -1.75 -13.19
CA GLY A 281 -1.03 -1.91 -13.16
C GLY A 281 -0.43 -1.53 -11.81
N GLY A 282 -1.06 -1.98 -10.72
CA GLY A 282 -0.72 -1.62 -9.35
C GLY A 282 0.67 -2.09 -8.89
N SER A 283 1.03 -1.69 -7.70
CA SER A 283 2.35 -1.90 -7.09
C SER A 283 2.58 -3.35 -6.65
N THR A 284 3.82 -3.82 -6.73
CA THR A 284 4.30 -5.08 -6.13
C THR A 284 4.25 -5.07 -4.59
N ASN A 285 4.03 -3.93 -3.96
CA ASN A 285 3.80 -3.82 -2.52
C ASN A 285 2.36 -4.18 -2.12
N ALA A 286 1.41 -4.22 -3.08
CA ALA A 286 0.01 -4.50 -2.81
C ALA A 286 -0.23 -5.87 -2.14
N PRO A 287 0.41 -6.99 -2.55
CA PRO A 287 0.28 -8.27 -1.86
C PRO A 287 0.63 -8.20 -0.38
N ILE A 288 1.76 -7.56 -0.03
CA ILE A 288 2.19 -7.39 1.35
C ILE A 288 1.09 -6.69 2.17
N HIS A 289 0.50 -5.63 1.61
CA HIS A 289 -0.44 -4.80 2.35
C HIS A 289 -1.86 -5.38 2.39
N LEU A 290 -2.35 -5.94 1.28
CA LEU A 290 -3.66 -6.59 1.27
C LEU A 290 -3.67 -7.86 2.14
N ASN A 291 -2.64 -8.71 2.05
CA ASN A 291 -2.52 -9.89 2.90
C ASN A 291 -2.47 -9.51 4.39
N ALA A 292 -1.75 -8.42 4.74
CA ALA A 292 -1.75 -7.90 6.10
C ALA A 292 -3.15 -7.47 6.57
N ILE A 293 -3.90 -6.73 5.76
CA ILE A 293 -5.26 -6.28 6.09
C ILE A 293 -6.20 -7.48 6.22
N ALA A 294 -6.13 -8.42 5.28
CA ALA A 294 -6.96 -9.64 5.28
C ALA A 294 -6.75 -10.47 6.56
N ARG A 295 -5.50 -10.69 6.97
CA ARG A 295 -5.19 -11.39 8.23
C ARG A 295 -5.77 -10.70 9.46
N HIS A 296 -5.83 -9.37 9.48
CA HIS A 296 -6.37 -8.60 10.62
C HIS A 296 -7.89 -8.60 10.67
N VAL A 297 -8.58 -8.78 9.54
CA VAL A 297 -10.05 -8.95 9.50
C VAL A 297 -10.48 -10.42 9.62
N GLY A 298 -9.53 -11.35 9.52
CA GLY A 298 -9.79 -12.79 9.61
C GLY A 298 -10.21 -13.43 8.28
N VAL A 299 -9.74 -12.86 7.16
CA VAL A 299 -9.89 -13.41 5.81
C VAL A 299 -8.57 -14.07 5.40
N GLU A 300 -8.64 -15.30 4.92
CA GLU A 300 -7.49 -15.98 4.32
C GLU A 300 -7.24 -15.39 2.93
N LEU A 301 -6.02 -14.94 2.68
CA LEU A 301 -5.55 -14.42 1.41
C LEU A 301 -4.09 -14.82 1.24
N SER A 302 -3.76 -15.46 0.13
CA SER A 302 -2.43 -16.00 -0.15
C SER A 302 -1.84 -15.43 -1.46
N LEU A 303 -0.57 -15.70 -1.74
CA LEU A 303 0.05 -15.33 -3.03
C LEU A 303 -0.54 -16.13 -4.20
N GLU A 304 -1.02 -17.35 -3.95
CA GLU A 304 -1.75 -18.17 -4.94
C GLU A 304 -3.05 -17.48 -5.37
N ASP A 305 -3.75 -16.77 -4.47
CA ASP A 305 -4.93 -15.97 -4.83
C ASP A 305 -4.55 -14.82 -5.79
N TRP A 306 -3.40 -14.19 -5.56
CA TRP A 306 -2.90 -13.12 -6.44
C TRP A 306 -2.64 -13.64 -7.85
N GLU A 307 -2.10 -14.83 -7.96
CA GLU A 307 -1.87 -15.46 -9.25
C GLU A 307 -3.16 -15.92 -9.90
N ALA A 308 -3.98 -16.69 -9.17
CA ALA A 308 -5.21 -17.27 -9.71
C ALA A 308 -6.24 -16.23 -10.15
N HIS A 309 -6.31 -15.09 -9.48
CA HIS A 309 -7.32 -14.07 -9.74
C HIS A 309 -6.77 -12.79 -10.41
N GLY A 310 -5.45 -12.60 -10.43
CA GLY A 310 -4.82 -11.38 -10.94
C GLY A 310 -3.98 -11.56 -12.19
N ALA A 311 -3.30 -12.69 -12.39
CA ALA A 311 -2.29 -12.83 -13.44
C ALA A 311 -2.82 -12.57 -14.86
N GLU A 312 -3.99 -13.11 -15.18
CA GLU A 312 -4.61 -13.03 -16.51
C GLU A 312 -5.46 -11.75 -16.72
N VAL A 313 -5.59 -10.88 -15.71
CA VAL A 313 -6.33 -9.64 -15.86
C VAL A 313 -5.56 -8.66 -16.73
N PRO A 314 -6.19 -8.07 -17.76
CA PRO A 314 -5.51 -7.16 -18.67
C PRO A 314 -5.19 -5.81 -18.01
N LEU A 315 -4.12 -5.15 -18.48
CA LEU A 315 -3.78 -3.78 -18.11
C LEU A 315 -4.67 -2.80 -18.87
N LEU A 316 -5.55 -2.10 -18.15
CA LEU A 316 -6.46 -1.12 -18.72
C LEU A 316 -5.96 0.32 -18.53
N VAL A 317 -5.29 0.61 -17.41
CA VAL A 317 -4.92 1.98 -17.05
C VAL A 317 -3.53 2.34 -17.57
N ASN A 318 -3.49 3.37 -18.43
CA ASN A 318 -2.28 3.86 -19.11
C ASN A 318 -1.52 4.89 -18.28
N LEU A 319 -1.18 4.54 -17.03
CA LEU A 319 -0.43 5.41 -16.12
C LEU A 319 1.02 4.96 -15.96
N GLN A 320 1.93 5.93 -15.77
CA GLN A 320 3.30 5.65 -15.38
C GLN A 320 3.33 4.84 -14.05
N PRO A 321 4.23 3.85 -13.88
CA PRO A 321 5.38 3.53 -14.74
C PRO A 321 5.06 2.60 -15.94
N ALA A 322 3.92 1.94 -15.98
CA ALA A 322 3.58 0.98 -17.03
C ALA A 322 3.03 1.64 -18.32
N GLY A 323 2.67 2.91 -18.25
CA GLY A 323 2.08 3.70 -19.32
C GLY A 323 2.59 5.14 -19.37
N THR A 324 1.75 6.06 -19.86
CA THR A 324 2.17 7.43 -20.23
C THR A 324 1.59 8.52 -19.34
N TYR A 325 0.34 8.36 -18.90
CA TYR A 325 -0.42 9.39 -18.20
C TYR A 325 -0.15 9.40 -16.68
N LEU A 326 -0.80 10.33 -15.95
CA LEU A 326 -0.63 10.54 -14.52
C LEU A 326 -1.99 10.54 -13.78
N GLY A 327 -1.97 10.70 -12.45
CA GLY A 327 -3.15 10.57 -11.60
C GLY A 327 -4.29 11.54 -11.90
N GLU A 328 -3.99 12.79 -12.31
CA GLU A 328 -4.99 13.76 -12.71
C GLU A 328 -5.72 13.33 -14.00
N ASP A 329 -4.99 12.77 -14.97
CA ASP A 329 -5.58 12.21 -16.18
C ASP A 329 -6.50 11.03 -15.84
N PHE A 330 -6.09 10.17 -14.90
CA PHE A 330 -6.88 9.02 -14.42
C PHE A 330 -8.21 9.45 -13.80
N TYR A 331 -8.16 10.47 -12.92
CA TYR A 331 -9.38 11.04 -12.35
C TYR A 331 -10.35 11.54 -13.44
N ARG A 332 -9.83 12.34 -14.38
CA ARG A 332 -10.63 12.89 -15.48
C ARG A 332 -11.22 11.82 -16.40
N ALA A 333 -10.53 10.71 -16.55
CA ALA A 333 -11.00 9.57 -17.34
C ALA A 333 -12.06 8.70 -16.64
N GLY A 334 -12.37 8.95 -15.35
CA GLY A 334 -13.39 8.24 -14.60
C GLY A 334 -12.86 7.43 -13.42
N GLY A 335 -11.54 7.36 -13.21
CA GLY A 335 -10.90 6.76 -12.04
C GLY A 335 -11.22 5.28 -11.80
N VAL A 336 -11.18 4.89 -10.54
CA VAL A 336 -11.45 3.51 -10.10
C VAL A 336 -12.84 3.02 -10.49
N PRO A 337 -13.92 3.82 -10.37
CA PRO A 337 -15.26 3.38 -10.79
C PRO A 337 -15.34 2.96 -12.25
N ALA A 338 -14.68 3.68 -13.17
CA ALA A 338 -14.68 3.35 -14.59
C ALA A 338 -13.95 2.02 -14.87
N VAL A 339 -12.87 1.73 -14.15
CA VAL A 339 -12.17 0.44 -14.23
C VAL A 339 -13.06 -0.68 -13.69
N MET A 340 -13.61 -0.52 -12.49
CA MET A 340 -14.47 -1.52 -11.86
C MET A 340 -15.74 -1.77 -12.69
N GLY A 341 -16.34 -0.74 -13.27
CA GLY A 341 -17.49 -0.88 -14.14
C GLY A 341 -17.21 -1.73 -15.39
N GLN A 342 -16.01 -1.61 -15.98
CA GLN A 342 -15.60 -2.48 -17.08
C GLN A 342 -15.41 -3.93 -16.64
N LEU A 343 -14.71 -4.15 -15.51
CA LEU A 343 -14.49 -5.49 -14.96
C LEU A 343 -15.81 -6.15 -14.54
N LEU A 344 -16.76 -5.39 -13.98
CA LEU A 344 -18.08 -5.88 -13.59
C LEU A 344 -18.88 -6.35 -14.81
N ARG A 345 -18.97 -5.52 -15.85
CA ARG A 345 -19.69 -5.87 -17.10
C ARG A 345 -19.09 -7.08 -17.82
N ALA A 346 -17.82 -7.37 -17.59
CA ALA A 346 -17.13 -8.55 -18.09
C ALA A 346 -17.29 -9.78 -17.17
N GLY A 347 -17.99 -9.65 -16.04
CA GLY A 347 -18.12 -10.74 -15.06
C GLY A 347 -16.81 -11.08 -14.34
N MET A 348 -15.85 -10.17 -14.33
CA MET A 348 -14.53 -10.40 -13.72
C MET A 348 -14.51 -10.04 -12.24
N ILE A 349 -15.44 -9.23 -11.72
CA ILE A 349 -15.55 -8.90 -10.31
C ILE A 349 -16.95 -9.19 -9.79
N ASP A 350 -17.05 -9.45 -8.49
CA ASP A 350 -18.30 -9.69 -7.79
C ASP A 350 -19.03 -8.35 -7.56
N GLY A 351 -20.25 -8.26 -8.08
CA GLY A 351 -21.10 -7.08 -7.99
C GLY A 351 -21.88 -6.96 -6.68
N ASP A 352 -22.01 -8.03 -5.91
CA ASP A 352 -22.84 -8.07 -4.69
C ASP A 352 -22.10 -7.58 -3.44
N VAL A 353 -20.78 -7.37 -3.52
CA VAL A 353 -19.97 -6.81 -2.43
C VAL A 353 -20.49 -5.44 -2.04
N VAL A 354 -20.70 -5.22 -0.74
CA VAL A 354 -21.27 -3.98 -0.19
C VAL A 354 -20.17 -3.03 0.30
N GLY A 355 -20.27 -1.75 -0.06
CA GLY A 355 -19.34 -0.72 0.37
C GLY A 355 -19.75 0.03 1.64
N ALA A 356 -18.92 0.97 2.08
CA ALA A 356 -19.15 1.84 3.23
C ALA A 356 -20.49 2.59 3.15
N ASN A 357 -20.92 2.97 1.94
CA ASN A 357 -22.21 3.63 1.68
C ASN A 357 -23.41 2.68 1.72
N GLY A 358 -23.23 1.40 2.02
CA GLY A 358 -24.30 0.41 2.10
C GLY A 358 -24.88 -0.05 0.77
N GLN A 359 -24.31 0.40 -0.33
CA GLN A 359 -24.67 -0.01 -1.68
C GLN A 359 -23.72 -1.09 -2.20
N SER A 360 -24.21 -1.92 -3.11
CA SER A 360 -23.41 -2.94 -3.76
C SER A 360 -22.40 -2.33 -4.76
N VAL A 361 -21.39 -3.09 -5.12
CA VAL A 361 -20.48 -2.72 -6.22
C VAL A 361 -21.28 -2.47 -7.50
N ALA A 362 -22.27 -3.32 -7.79
CA ALA A 362 -23.11 -3.15 -8.98
C ALA A 362 -23.88 -1.82 -8.97
N ASP A 363 -24.43 -1.40 -7.81
CA ASP A 363 -25.11 -0.13 -7.68
C ASP A 363 -24.16 1.07 -7.83
N ASN A 364 -22.94 0.93 -7.29
CA ASN A 364 -21.94 2.01 -7.26
C ASN A 364 -21.27 2.26 -8.62
N VAL A 365 -21.01 1.20 -9.41
CA VAL A 365 -20.15 1.30 -10.60
C VAL A 365 -20.75 0.69 -11.87
N GLY A 366 -21.97 0.13 -11.83
CA GLY A 366 -22.59 -0.56 -12.96
C GLY A 366 -22.64 0.29 -14.23
N ASP A 367 -22.97 1.56 -14.10
CA ASP A 367 -23.06 2.53 -15.20
C ASP A 367 -21.76 3.32 -15.44
N ALA A 368 -20.73 3.12 -14.60
CA ALA A 368 -19.48 3.85 -14.72
C ALA A 368 -18.73 3.45 -16.02
N ALA A 369 -18.30 4.45 -16.77
CA ALA A 369 -17.57 4.28 -18.02
C ALA A 369 -16.38 5.24 -18.10
N ALA A 370 -15.37 4.84 -18.87
CA ALA A 370 -14.24 5.72 -19.16
C ALA A 370 -14.68 6.85 -20.10
N SER A 371 -14.37 8.08 -19.73
CA SER A 371 -14.59 9.28 -20.58
C SER A 371 -13.41 9.52 -21.55
N ASP A 372 -12.24 8.90 -21.28
CA ASP A 372 -11.05 8.94 -22.12
C ASP A 372 -10.45 7.53 -22.22
N THR A 373 -10.58 6.93 -23.41
CA THR A 373 -10.12 5.57 -23.70
C THR A 373 -8.62 5.47 -23.98
N ASP A 374 -7.90 6.59 -24.09
CA ASP A 374 -6.44 6.57 -24.13
C ASP A 374 -5.84 6.43 -22.72
N VAL A 375 -6.53 6.91 -21.71
CA VAL A 375 -6.13 6.82 -20.29
C VAL A 375 -6.64 5.53 -19.64
N ILE A 376 -7.92 5.20 -19.85
CA ILE A 376 -8.51 3.93 -19.37
C ILE A 376 -8.96 3.14 -20.59
N ARG A 377 -8.14 2.19 -21.02
CA ARG A 377 -8.36 1.37 -22.20
C ARG A 377 -9.59 0.47 -22.04
N PRO A 378 -10.32 0.19 -23.12
CA PRO A 378 -11.37 -0.82 -23.08
C PRO A 378 -10.78 -2.24 -23.04
N LEU A 379 -11.55 -3.19 -22.52
CA LEU A 379 -11.14 -4.60 -22.37
C LEU A 379 -10.81 -5.29 -23.70
N ASP A 380 -11.41 -4.88 -24.79
CA ASP A 380 -11.12 -5.40 -26.13
C ASP A 380 -9.87 -4.80 -26.78
N ASN A 381 -9.30 -3.74 -26.19
CA ASN A 381 -8.06 -3.10 -26.64
C ASN A 381 -7.19 -2.67 -25.45
N PRO A 382 -6.77 -3.58 -24.56
CA PRO A 382 -5.96 -3.25 -23.40
C PRO A 382 -4.53 -2.86 -23.77
N LEU A 383 -3.81 -2.23 -22.84
CA LEU A 383 -2.37 -1.97 -23.01
C LEU A 383 -1.55 -3.26 -23.05
N LYS A 384 -1.95 -4.24 -22.25
CA LYS A 384 -1.36 -5.59 -22.19
C LYS A 384 -2.48 -6.59 -21.86
N SER A 385 -2.43 -7.75 -22.50
CA SER A 385 -3.48 -8.78 -22.35
C SER A 385 -3.45 -9.50 -21.00
N ALA A 386 -2.27 -9.60 -20.37
CA ALA A 386 -2.07 -10.14 -19.04
C ALA A 386 -1.04 -9.26 -18.31
N ALA A 387 -1.39 -8.73 -17.16
CA ALA A 387 -0.61 -7.67 -16.53
C ALA A 387 -0.48 -7.78 -15.01
N GLY A 388 -0.98 -8.85 -14.44
CA GLY A 388 -0.92 -9.10 -13.01
C GLY A 388 0.48 -9.37 -12.49
N LEU A 389 0.51 -9.82 -11.27
CA LEU A 389 1.73 -10.31 -10.63
C LEU A 389 1.86 -11.81 -10.91
N THR A 390 3.07 -12.27 -11.17
CA THR A 390 3.42 -13.69 -11.16
C THR A 390 4.20 -14.03 -9.90
N VAL A 391 3.98 -15.23 -9.37
CA VAL A 391 4.71 -15.76 -8.21
C VAL A 391 5.74 -16.76 -8.71
N LEU A 392 6.99 -16.59 -8.30
CA LEU A 392 8.09 -17.50 -8.61
C LEU A 392 8.53 -18.24 -7.35
N SER A 393 9.05 -19.47 -7.53
CA SER A 393 9.64 -20.29 -6.48
C SER A 393 10.94 -20.94 -6.94
N GLY A 394 11.68 -21.58 -6.03
CA GLY A 394 12.91 -22.30 -6.38
C GLY A 394 13.87 -22.43 -5.19
N ASN A 395 15.12 -22.77 -5.47
CA ASN A 395 16.11 -22.90 -4.40
C ASN A 395 16.67 -21.56 -3.87
N LEU A 396 16.29 -20.45 -4.52
CA LEU A 396 16.60 -19.10 -4.05
C LEU A 396 15.60 -18.60 -2.99
N PHE A 397 14.35 -19.05 -3.06
CA PHE A 397 13.24 -18.67 -2.18
C PHE A 397 12.05 -19.62 -2.39
N ASP A 398 11.18 -19.72 -1.40
CA ASP A 398 9.93 -20.49 -1.54
C ASP A 398 8.91 -19.72 -2.38
N ASN A 399 8.90 -18.40 -2.27
CA ASN A 399 8.08 -17.49 -3.08
C ASN A 399 8.74 -16.12 -3.26
N ALA A 400 8.47 -15.51 -4.39
CA ALA A 400 8.76 -14.11 -4.72
C ALA A 400 7.78 -13.61 -5.76
N VAL A 401 7.60 -12.31 -5.89
CA VAL A 401 6.66 -11.72 -6.84
C VAL A 401 7.37 -10.93 -7.93
N MET A 402 6.81 -10.96 -9.15
CA MET A 402 7.25 -10.14 -10.27
C MET A 402 6.06 -9.48 -10.94
N LYS A 403 6.19 -8.20 -11.30
CA LYS A 403 5.17 -7.43 -12.02
C LYS A 403 5.38 -7.56 -13.53
N LEU A 404 4.44 -8.19 -14.22
CA LEU A 404 4.53 -8.44 -15.66
C LEU A 404 4.31 -7.17 -16.49
N SER A 405 3.51 -6.22 -15.99
CA SER A 405 3.13 -5.01 -16.73
C SER A 405 4.29 -4.06 -17.04
N VAL A 406 5.42 -4.17 -16.35
CA VAL A 406 6.60 -3.31 -16.57
C VAL A 406 7.69 -3.97 -17.44
N ILE A 407 7.52 -5.22 -17.88
CA ILE A 407 8.46 -5.84 -18.83
C ILE A 407 8.38 -5.08 -20.16
N SER A 408 9.45 -4.37 -20.49
CA SER A 408 9.54 -3.62 -21.74
C SER A 408 9.81 -4.54 -22.94
N PRO A 409 9.49 -4.10 -24.18
CA PRO A 409 9.86 -4.85 -25.40
C PRO A 409 11.37 -5.10 -25.50
N GLU A 410 12.20 -4.13 -25.12
CA GLU A 410 13.66 -4.24 -25.15
C GLU A 410 14.17 -5.28 -24.15
N PHE A 411 13.64 -5.28 -22.91
CA PHE A 411 13.97 -6.29 -21.90
C PHE A 411 13.56 -7.68 -22.36
N ARG A 412 12.34 -7.81 -22.90
CA ARG A 412 11.85 -9.09 -23.45
C ARG A 412 12.72 -9.58 -24.59
N ALA A 413 13.06 -8.72 -25.55
CA ALA A 413 13.91 -9.07 -26.68
C ALA A 413 15.30 -9.53 -26.24
N ARG A 414 15.88 -8.91 -25.20
CA ARG A 414 17.23 -9.22 -24.71
C ARG A 414 17.28 -10.52 -23.88
N TYR A 415 16.28 -10.76 -23.03
CA TYR A 415 16.37 -11.78 -21.98
C TYR A 415 15.35 -12.92 -22.11
N LEU A 416 14.23 -12.73 -22.81
CA LEU A 416 13.09 -13.66 -22.77
C LEU A 416 12.64 -14.13 -24.15
N SER A 417 13.45 -13.93 -25.19
CA SER A 417 13.06 -14.22 -26.59
C SER A 417 13.99 -15.23 -27.29
N ASP A 418 14.73 -16.05 -26.53
CA ASP A 418 15.49 -17.15 -27.13
C ASP A 418 14.50 -18.19 -27.71
N PRO A 419 14.53 -18.49 -29.03
CA PRO A 419 13.62 -19.44 -29.63
C PRO A 419 13.73 -20.87 -29.08
N ASN A 420 14.89 -21.24 -28.54
CA ASN A 420 15.14 -22.56 -27.96
C ASN A 420 14.74 -22.65 -26.48
N ASP A 421 14.59 -21.52 -25.81
CA ASP A 421 14.31 -21.41 -24.38
C ASP A 421 13.49 -20.15 -24.08
N PRO A 422 12.28 -20.03 -24.65
CA PRO A 422 11.45 -18.85 -24.52
C PRO A 422 11.03 -18.63 -23.06
N GLU A 423 10.88 -17.36 -22.67
CA GLU A 423 10.51 -16.92 -21.33
C GLU A 423 11.53 -17.29 -20.23
N ALA A 424 12.73 -17.77 -20.58
CA ALA A 424 13.78 -18.11 -19.63
C ALA A 424 15.10 -17.39 -19.91
N PHE A 425 15.87 -17.20 -18.85
CA PHE A 425 17.16 -16.53 -18.90
C PHE A 425 18.14 -17.14 -17.89
N GLU A 426 19.41 -17.31 -18.32
CA GLU A 426 20.51 -17.69 -17.44
C GLU A 426 21.56 -16.58 -17.40
N GLY A 427 21.94 -16.18 -16.20
CA GLY A 427 22.94 -15.14 -15.96
C GLY A 427 23.89 -15.45 -14.82
N THR A 428 24.89 -14.59 -14.67
CA THR A 428 25.85 -14.64 -13.56
C THR A 428 25.38 -13.71 -12.44
N ALA A 429 25.30 -14.23 -11.22
CA ALA A 429 24.91 -13.46 -10.05
C ALA A 429 25.99 -12.44 -9.66
N ILE A 430 25.54 -11.22 -9.39
CA ILE A 430 26.30 -10.18 -8.67
C ILE A 430 25.51 -9.86 -7.42
N VAL A 431 26.07 -10.25 -6.26
CA VAL A 431 25.38 -10.18 -4.98
C VAL A 431 25.81 -8.94 -4.23
N PHE A 432 24.81 -8.21 -3.71
CA PHE A 432 24.98 -7.04 -2.83
C PHE A 432 24.37 -7.33 -1.46
N ASP A 433 25.15 -7.04 -0.44
CA ASP A 433 24.80 -7.21 0.96
C ASP A 433 24.15 -5.94 1.52
N GLY A 434 22.90 -5.69 1.09
CA GLY A 434 22.15 -4.49 1.43
C GLY A 434 22.42 -3.29 0.51
N PRO A 435 21.67 -2.20 0.70
CA PRO A 435 21.74 -1.02 -0.17
C PRO A 435 23.06 -0.26 -0.07
N GLU A 436 23.70 -0.24 1.08
CA GLU A 436 24.98 0.43 1.30
C GLU A 436 26.09 -0.20 0.46
N ASP A 437 26.14 -1.53 0.45
CA ASP A 437 27.09 -2.29 -0.36
C ASP A 437 26.85 -2.09 -1.86
N TYR A 438 25.58 -2.10 -2.28
CA TYR A 438 25.22 -1.78 -3.67
C TYR A 438 25.72 -0.39 -4.08
N HIS A 439 25.45 0.64 -3.29
CA HIS A 439 25.87 2.01 -3.61
C HIS A 439 27.39 2.17 -3.65
N ALA A 440 28.11 1.45 -2.81
CA ALA A 440 29.57 1.49 -2.77
C ALA A 440 30.22 0.82 -3.98
N ARG A 441 29.61 -0.24 -4.54
CA ARG A 441 30.27 -1.11 -5.52
C ARG A 441 29.67 -1.12 -6.92
N ILE A 442 28.45 -0.60 -7.16
CA ILE A 442 27.75 -0.80 -8.44
C ILE A 442 28.55 -0.32 -9.66
N ASP A 443 29.41 0.66 -9.51
CA ASP A 443 30.25 1.19 -10.60
C ASP A 443 31.70 0.68 -10.53
N ASP A 444 32.01 -0.28 -9.64
CA ASP A 444 33.36 -0.88 -9.57
C ASP A 444 33.57 -1.87 -10.74
N PRO A 445 34.56 -1.63 -11.61
CA PRO A 445 34.87 -2.56 -12.69
C PRO A 445 35.24 -3.98 -12.22
N ALA A 446 35.71 -4.13 -10.98
CA ALA A 446 36.02 -5.44 -10.40
C ALA A 446 34.81 -6.36 -10.23
N LEU A 447 33.57 -5.83 -10.28
CA LEU A 447 32.36 -6.64 -10.32
C LEU A 447 32.29 -7.54 -11.56
N GLY A 448 32.98 -7.16 -12.67
CA GLY A 448 32.92 -7.89 -13.93
C GLY A 448 31.52 -7.96 -14.54
N ALA A 449 30.67 -6.95 -14.25
CA ALA A 449 29.29 -6.92 -14.71
C ALA A 449 29.21 -6.77 -16.23
N ASP A 450 28.34 -7.58 -16.85
CA ASP A 450 28.06 -7.57 -18.29
C ASP A 450 26.52 -7.56 -18.52
N ASP A 451 26.10 -7.64 -19.78
CA ASP A 451 24.68 -7.65 -20.16
C ASP A 451 23.97 -8.98 -19.84
N ARG A 452 24.69 -9.98 -19.31
CA ARG A 452 24.15 -11.25 -18.84
C ARG A 452 24.20 -11.40 -17.32
N SER A 453 24.53 -10.34 -16.63
CA SER A 453 24.57 -10.32 -15.17
C SER A 453 23.17 -10.21 -14.58
N ILE A 454 22.95 -10.85 -13.42
CA ILE A 454 21.75 -10.73 -12.59
C ILE A 454 22.17 -10.03 -11.29
N LEU A 455 21.58 -8.86 -11.02
CA LEU A 455 21.85 -8.11 -9.79
C LEU A 455 20.98 -8.66 -8.66
N ILE A 456 21.60 -9.05 -7.57
CA ILE A 456 20.92 -9.67 -6.44
C ILE A 456 21.14 -8.83 -5.19
N MET A 457 20.05 -8.41 -4.55
CA MET A 457 20.03 -7.71 -3.28
C MET A 457 19.57 -8.67 -2.19
N ARG A 458 20.37 -8.88 -1.14
CA ARG A 458 19.98 -9.68 0.03
C ARG A 458 20.12 -8.91 1.34
N GLY A 459 19.45 -9.38 2.40
CA GLY A 459 19.44 -8.72 3.70
C GLY A 459 18.60 -7.45 3.73
N ALA A 460 17.71 -7.27 2.75
CA ALA A 460 16.83 -6.11 2.62
C ALA A 460 15.36 -6.43 2.97
N GLY A 461 15.07 -7.65 3.46
CA GLY A 461 13.76 -8.10 3.88
C GLY A 461 13.27 -7.48 5.18
N PRO A 462 12.06 -7.85 5.66
CA PRO A 462 11.41 -7.21 6.80
C PRO A 462 12.19 -7.33 8.12
N ILE A 463 12.99 -8.37 8.29
CA ILE A 463 13.81 -8.60 9.49
C ILE A 463 15.24 -8.10 9.26
N GLY A 464 15.86 -8.42 8.14
CA GLY A 464 17.23 -8.05 7.82
C GLY A 464 17.44 -6.54 7.73
N TYR A 465 16.55 -5.85 7.02
CA TYR A 465 16.47 -4.38 6.98
C TYR A 465 15.12 -3.96 7.58
N PRO A 466 15.05 -3.60 8.87
CA PRO A 466 13.81 -3.55 9.61
C PRO A 466 12.69 -2.80 8.87
N GLY A 467 11.61 -3.51 8.54
CA GLY A 467 10.50 -3.01 7.73
C GLY A 467 10.60 -3.26 6.23
N GLY A 468 11.73 -3.81 5.74
CA GLY A 468 11.95 -4.15 4.33
C GLY A 468 12.15 -2.91 3.43
N ALA A 469 13.37 -2.69 2.95
CA ALA A 469 13.71 -1.52 2.16
C ALA A 469 13.23 -1.62 0.70
N GLU A 470 12.94 -0.47 0.04
CA GLU A 470 12.62 -0.37 -1.39
C GLU A 470 13.90 -0.20 -2.22
N VAL A 471 14.72 -1.23 -2.32
CA VAL A 471 16.09 -1.14 -2.86
C VAL A 471 16.38 -2.12 -4.00
N VAL A 472 15.46 -3.03 -4.33
CA VAL A 472 15.71 -4.06 -5.36
C VAL A 472 15.60 -3.52 -6.81
N ASN A 473 15.26 -2.26 -7.00
CA ASN A 473 15.28 -1.58 -8.30
C ASN A 473 16.68 -1.03 -8.64
N MET A 474 17.65 -1.92 -8.74
CA MET A 474 19.04 -1.58 -9.02
C MET A 474 19.23 -1.15 -10.48
N ARG A 475 20.02 -0.10 -10.71
CA ARG A 475 20.46 0.26 -12.05
C ARG A 475 21.67 -0.60 -12.48
N PRO A 476 21.88 -0.79 -13.78
CA PRO A 476 23.16 -1.30 -14.26
C PRO A 476 24.33 -0.37 -13.90
N PRO A 477 25.59 -0.87 -13.90
CA PRO A 477 26.78 -0.01 -13.86
C PRO A 477 26.74 1.09 -14.93
N ALA A 478 27.27 2.27 -14.61
CA ALA A 478 27.27 3.42 -15.53
C ALA A 478 27.90 3.09 -16.91
N ALA A 479 28.94 2.28 -16.93
CA ALA A 479 29.57 1.83 -18.18
C ALA A 479 28.62 1.03 -19.08
N LEU A 480 27.75 0.19 -18.50
CA LEU A 480 26.73 -0.56 -19.25
C LEU A 480 25.61 0.35 -19.76
N ILE A 481 25.18 1.33 -18.96
CA ILE A 481 24.18 2.32 -19.37
C ILE A 481 24.72 3.10 -20.58
N GLN A 482 25.95 3.56 -20.53
CA GLN A 482 26.61 4.26 -21.64
C GLN A 482 26.77 3.37 -22.90
N ALA A 483 26.85 2.06 -22.72
CA ALA A 483 26.85 1.06 -23.80
C ALA A 483 25.44 0.67 -24.29
N GLY A 484 24.36 1.31 -23.78
CA GLY A 484 22.98 1.07 -24.20
C GLY A 484 22.29 -0.08 -23.48
N VAL A 485 22.78 -0.53 -22.30
CA VAL A 485 22.13 -1.50 -21.44
C VAL A 485 21.47 -0.75 -20.28
N HIS A 486 20.19 -0.41 -20.42
CA HIS A 486 19.47 0.42 -19.45
C HIS A 486 18.81 -0.39 -18.30
N ALA A 487 18.67 -1.71 -18.45
CA ALA A 487 18.12 -2.58 -17.42
C ALA A 487 18.84 -3.92 -17.41
N LEU A 488 19.13 -4.43 -16.22
CA LEU A 488 19.53 -5.81 -15.95
C LEU A 488 18.45 -6.52 -15.13
N PRO A 489 18.32 -7.86 -15.21
CA PRO A 489 17.50 -8.61 -14.29
C PRO A 489 17.92 -8.35 -12.84
N CYS A 490 16.95 -7.97 -11.99
CA CYS A 490 17.15 -7.72 -10.56
C CYS A 490 16.32 -8.70 -9.73
N LEU A 491 16.87 -9.15 -8.60
CA LEU A 491 16.22 -10.06 -7.69
C LEU A 491 16.59 -9.73 -6.25
N GLY A 492 15.67 -9.93 -5.29
CA GLY A 492 16.02 -9.74 -3.89
C GLY A 492 14.89 -9.97 -2.89
N ASP A 493 15.28 -10.00 -1.62
CA ASP A 493 14.37 -10.13 -0.49
C ASP A 493 13.80 -8.79 0.00
N GLY A 494 14.26 -7.68 -0.57
CA GLY A 494 13.67 -6.36 -0.35
C GLY A 494 12.49 -6.06 -1.26
N ARG A 495 11.93 -4.85 -1.09
CA ARG A 495 10.86 -4.30 -1.92
C ARG A 495 11.42 -3.44 -3.06
N GLN A 496 10.53 -3.06 -3.94
CA GLN A 496 10.76 -2.06 -4.97
C GLN A 496 9.72 -0.95 -4.83
N SER A 497 10.10 0.29 -5.14
CA SER A 497 9.12 1.36 -5.28
C SER A 497 8.09 1.02 -6.35
N GLY A 498 6.81 1.25 -6.06
CA GLY A 498 5.73 1.07 -7.04
C GLY A 498 5.86 1.99 -8.26
N THR A 499 6.72 3.01 -8.19
CA THR A 499 7.02 3.94 -9.29
C THR A 499 8.14 3.46 -10.22
N SER A 500 8.80 2.35 -9.89
CA SER A 500 9.87 1.79 -10.73
C SER A 500 9.32 1.01 -11.91
N GLY A 501 9.90 1.23 -13.08
CA GLY A 501 9.64 0.44 -14.30
C GLY A 501 10.56 -0.79 -14.44
N SER A 502 11.38 -1.12 -13.44
CA SER A 502 12.27 -2.28 -13.49
C SER A 502 11.50 -3.59 -13.32
N PRO A 503 11.70 -4.58 -14.19
CA PRO A 503 11.08 -5.91 -14.07
C PRO A 503 11.85 -6.78 -13.08
N SER A 504 11.77 -6.42 -11.79
CA SER A 504 12.48 -7.11 -10.71
C SER A 504 11.65 -8.23 -10.08
N ILE A 505 12.33 -9.28 -9.60
CA ILE A 505 11.76 -10.33 -8.75
C ILE A 505 11.98 -9.92 -7.29
N LEU A 506 10.92 -9.79 -6.51
CA LEU A 506 10.86 -9.02 -5.29
C LEU A 506 10.25 -9.79 -4.13
N ASN A 507 10.44 -9.27 -2.93
CA ASN A 507 9.78 -9.75 -1.73
C ASN A 507 10.06 -11.24 -1.48
N ALA A 508 11.25 -11.71 -1.87
CA ALA A 508 11.63 -13.11 -1.72
C ALA A 508 11.52 -13.56 -0.25
N ALA A 509 10.82 -14.66 -0.04
CA ALA A 509 10.60 -15.26 1.27
C ALA A 509 10.86 -16.78 1.21
N PRO A 510 11.48 -17.36 2.25
CA PRO A 510 12.12 -16.70 3.40
C PRO A 510 13.26 -15.77 2.99
N GLU A 511 13.36 -14.60 3.64
CA GLU A 511 14.45 -13.65 3.38
C GLU A 511 15.83 -14.21 3.80
N ALA A 512 16.90 -13.62 3.29
CA ALA A 512 18.26 -14.05 3.60
C ALA A 512 18.59 -13.96 5.11
N ALA A 513 18.08 -12.95 5.80
CA ALA A 513 18.35 -12.74 7.23
C ALA A 513 17.86 -13.86 8.15
N VAL A 514 16.89 -14.67 7.69
CA VAL A 514 16.40 -15.86 8.42
C VAL A 514 16.90 -17.18 7.82
N GLY A 515 17.93 -17.12 6.96
CA GLY A 515 18.55 -18.31 6.35
C GLY A 515 17.82 -18.82 5.10
N GLY A 516 17.01 -18.00 4.46
CA GLY A 516 16.42 -18.31 3.14
C GLY A 516 17.48 -18.58 2.07
N GLY A 517 17.06 -19.09 0.90
CA GLY A 517 17.99 -19.49 -0.16
C GLY A 517 18.92 -18.37 -0.65
N LEU A 518 18.48 -17.11 -0.57
CA LEU A 518 19.33 -15.97 -0.88
C LEU A 518 20.55 -15.81 0.04
N ALA A 519 20.51 -16.37 1.25
CA ALA A 519 21.70 -16.40 2.13
C ALA A 519 22.83 -17.27 1.57
N LEU A 520 22.52 -18.22 0.68
CA LEU A 520 23.46 -19.19 0.16
C LEU A 520 24.13 -18.77 -1.15
N ILE A 521 23.56 -17.80 -1.88
CA ILE A 521 24.06 -17.35 -3.19
C ILE A 521 25.38 -16.58 -3.02
N ARG A 522 26.27 -16.74 -3.99
CA ARG A 522 27.55 -16.03 -4.08
C ARG A 522 27.69 -15.34 -5.44
N SER A 523 28.40 -14.21 -5.48
CA SER A 523 28.78 -13.59 -6.76
C SER A 523 29.59 -14.60 -7.59
N GLY A 524 29.26 -14.70 -8.88
CA GLY A 524 29.81 -15.68 -9.80
C GLY A 524 28.98 -16.95 -9.96
N ASP A 525 28.02 -17.25 -9.07
CA ASP A 525 27.08 -18.36 -9.27
C ASP A 525 26.23 -18.13 -10.54
N ARG A 526 25.90 -19.22 -11.24
CA ARG A 526 24.94 -19.18 -12.33
C ARG A 526 23.52 -19.26 -11.77
N VAL A 527 22.64 -18.42 -12.29
CA VAL A 527 21.21 -18.37 -11.90
C VAL A 527 20.35 -18.52 -13.16
N ARG A 528 19.35 -19.37 -13.10
CA ARG A 528 18.31 -19.52 -14.10
C ARG A 528 16.97 -18.96 -13.59
N ILE A 529 16.40 -18.05 -14.34
CA ILE A 529 15.04 -17.53 -14.17
C ILE A 529 14.20 -18.06 -15.33
N ASP A 530 13.07 -18.68 -15.05
CA ASP A 530 12.16 -19.27 -16.04
C ASP A 530 10.73 -18.81 -15.72
N LEU A 531 10.25 -17.78 -16.44
CA LEU A 531 8.93 -17.21 -16.22
C LEU A 531 7.82 -18.16 -16.70
N GLY A 532 8.09 -18.99 -17.71
CA GLY A 532 7.16 -20.00 -18.21
C GLY A 532 6.89 -21.10 -17.17
N LYS A 533 7.93 -21.51 -16.43
CA LYS A 533 7.84 -22.48 -15.33
C LYS A 533 7.66 -21.81 -13.97
N ARG A 534 7.77 -20.48 -13.90
CA ARG A 534 7.68 -19.67 -12.66
C ARG A 534 8.74 -20.08 -11.63
N THR A 535 9.98 -20.26 -12.08
CA THR A 535 11.08 -20.67 -11.19
C THR A 535 12.28 -19.77 -11.27
N ALA A 536 13.00 -19.66 -10.15
CA ALA A 536 14.29 -19.01 -10.07
C ALA A 536 15.26 -19.85 -9.23
N ASN A 537 16.32 -20.32 -9.85
CA ASN A 537 17.24 -21.27 -9.21
C ASN A 537 18.69 -20.89 -9.41
N MET A 538 19.51 -21.00 -8.33
CA MET A 538 20.95 -21.11 -8.49
C MET A 538 21.30 -22.50 -9.04
N LEU A 539 22.17 -22.51 -10.06
CA LEU A 539 22.66 -23.72 -10.71
C LEU A 539 23.93 -24.24 -10.00
N VAL A 540 23.77 -24.53 -8.71
CA VAL A 540 24.82 -25.03 -7.82
C VAL A 540 24.43 -26.46 -7.41
N ALA A 541 25.42 -27.34 -7.32
CA ALA A 541 25.20 -28.73 -6.94
C ALA A 541 24.53 -28.84 -5.55
N PRO A 542 23.59 -29.78 -5.33
CA PRO A 542 22.90 -29.92 -4.06
C PRO A 542 23.84 -30.10 -2.86
N GLU A 543 24.92 -30.83 -3.05
CA GLU A 543 25.94 -31.08 -2.01
C GLU A 543 26.66 -29.80 -1.60
N GLU A 544 26.93 -28.91 -2.55
CA GLU A 544 27.52 -27.59 -2.26
C GLU A 544 26.51 -26.68 -1.57
N LEU A 545 25.22 -26.71 -1.95
CA LEU A 545 24.18 -25.94 -1.24
C LEU A 545 24.04 -26.37 0.21
N GLU A 546 24.05 -27.68 0.49
CA GLU A 546 24.03 -28.19 1.86
C GLU A 546 25.29 -27.80 2.63
N ALA A 547 26.46 -27.83 2.00
CA ALA A 547 27.69 -27.37 2.61
C ALA A 547 27.64 -25.86 2.96
N ARG A 548 27.09 -25.03 2.04
CA ARG A 548 26.89 -23.59 2.29
C ARG A 548 25.91 -23.36 3.41
N ARG A 549 24.82 -24.13 3.47
CA ARG A 549 23.82 -24.06 4.55
C ARG A 549 24.41 -24.43 5.90
N ALA A 550 25.19 -25.50 5.95
CA ALA A 550 25.87 -25.93 7.16
C ALA A 550 26.95 -24.94 7.65
N ALA A 551 27.52 -24.17 6.73
CA ALA A 551 28.52 -23.14 7.03
C ALA A 551 27.91 -21.76 7.33
N LEU A 552 26.59 -21.60 7.22
CA LEU A 552 25.93 -20.33 7.45
C LEU A 552 26.07 -19.92 8.91
N ALA A 553 26.62 -18.74 9.17
CA ALA A 553 26.79 -18.23 10.53
C ALA A 553 25.43 -17.97 11.19
N ALA A 554 25.37 -18.08 12.51
CA ALA A 554 24.18 -17.76 13.27
C ALA A 554 23.82 -16.26 13.20
N GLU A 555 24.85 -15.41 13.05
CA GLU A 555 24.71 -13.99 12.76
C GLU A 555 25.32 -13.70 11.40
N LEU A 556 24.57 -13.01 10.54
CA LEU A 556 25.00 -12.69 9.18
C LEU A 556 25.62 -11.29 9.18
N ASP A 557 26.84 -11.17 8.69
CA ASP A 557 27.64 -9.93 8.71
C ASP A 557 26.96 -8.77 7.96
N TYR A 558 26.08 -9.07 7.00
CA TYR A 558 25.36 -8.07 6.21
C TYR A 558 24.04 -7.61 6.83
N VAL A 559 23.64 -8.17 7.98
CA VAL A 559 22.45 -7.70 8.70
C VAL A 559 22.87 -6.56 9.64
N PRO A 560 22.47 -5.30 9.34
CA PRO A 560 22.89 -4.18 10.16
C PRO A 560 22.30 -4.26 11.58
N GLN A 561 23.03 -3.75 12.56
CA GLN A 561 22.55 -3.67 13.94
C GLN A 561 21.34 -2.73 14.04
N SER A 562 20.45 -3.04 14.98
CA SER A 562 19.32 -2.16 15.31
C SER A 562 19.81 -0.82 15.87
N GLN A 563 19.30 0.28 15.32
CA GLN A 563 19.65 1.65 15.73
C GLN A 563 18.66 2.25 16.73
N THR A 564 17.48 1.63 16.89
CA THR A 564 16.42 2.09 17.79
C THR A 564 15.75 0.92 18.48
N PRO A 565 15.12 1.15 19.67
CA PRO A 565 14.38 0.10 20.36
C PRO A 565 13.26 -0.52 19.49
N TRP A 566 12.61 0.27 18.64
CA TRP A 566 11.56 -0.24 17.77
C TRP A 566 12.10 -1.16 16.67
N GLN A 567 13.27 -0.88 16.11
CA GLN A 567 13.91 -1.79 15.14
C GLN A 567 14.18 -3.16 15.76
N GLU A 568 14.68 -3.18 17.00
CA GLU A 568 14.94 -4.41 17.74
C GLU A 568 13.64 -5.20 18.01
N ILE A 569 12.62 -4.53 18.53
CA ILE A 569 11.31 -5.14 18.79
C ILE A 569 10.73 -5.68 17.48
N HIS A 570 10.73 -4.88 16.42
CA HIS A 570 10.17 -5.24 15.12
C HIS A 570 10.77 -6.54 14.57
N ARG A 571 12.09 -6.69 14.61
CA ARG A 571 12.79 -7.91 14.17
C ARG A 571 12.32 -9.17 14.89
N ASN A 572 12.04 -9.04 16.18
CA ASN A 572 11.65 -10.17 17.03
C ASN A 572 10.18 -10.58 16.91
N VAL A 573 9.32 -9.72 16.33
CA VAL A 573 7.87 -9.97 16.32
C VAL A 573 7.25 -9.99 14.91
N THR A 574 8.00 -9.59 13.88
CA THR A 574 7.48 -9.44 12.52
C THR A 574 7.71 -10.69 11.68
N GLY A 575 6.68 -11.09 10.90
CA GLY A 575 6.76 -12.19 9.95
C GLY A 575 7.32 -11.77 8.58
N GLN A 576 7.29 -12.71 7.64
CA GLN A 576 7.79 -12.55 6.28
C GLN A 576 6.79 -11.81 5.37
N PHE A 577 7.23 -11.37 4.18
CA PHE A 577 6.42 -10.60 3.23
C PHE A 577 5.19 -11.35 2.71
N GLU A 578 5.26 -12.65 2.52
CA GLU A 578 4.14 -13.48 2.07
C GLU A 578 2.93 -13.38 3.02
N GLY A 579 3.20 -13.35 4.33
CA GLY A 579 2.21 -13.13 5.39
C GLY A 579 1.89 -11.66 5.65
N GLY A 580 2.40 -10.73 4.82
CA GLY A 580 2.16 -9.30 4.96
C GLY A 580 3.14 -8.58 5.90
N ALA A 581 4.20 -9.22 6.38
CA ALA A 581 5.18 -8.65 7.32
C ALA A 581 4.50 -7.98 8.54
N VAL A 582 3.54 -8.66 9.13
CA VAL A 582 2.77 -8.18 10.28
C VAL A 582 3.42 -8.57 11.61
N ILE A 583 2.99 -7.91 12.68
CA ILE A 583 3.29 -8.38 14.04
C ILE A 583 2.49 -9.67 14.27
N GLU A 584 3.16 -10.82 14.23
CA GLU A 584 2.53 -12.14 14.29
C GLU A 584 1.63 -12.33 15.52
N LEU A 585 2.05 -11.79 16.66
CA LEU A 585 1.27 -11.85 17.90
C LEU A 585 -0.03 -11.04 17.83
N ALA A 586 -0.12 -10.04 16.94
CA ALA A 586 -1.28 -9.17 16.82
C ALA A 586 -2.42 -9.79 16.02
N VAL A 587 -2.13 -10.71 15.09
CA VAL A 587 -3.12 -11.30 14.17
C VAL A 587 -4.26 -12.04 14.89
N LYS A 588 -4.00 -12.56 16.08
CA LYS A 588 -5.05 -13.21 16.90
C LYS A 588 -6.09 -12.25 17.50
N TYR A 589 -5.83 -10.93 17.44
CA TYR A 589 -6.71 -9.89 17.96
C TYR A 589 -7.58 -9.32 16.84
N GLN A 590 -8.60 -10.08 16.44
CA GLN A 590 -9.55 -9.68 15.40
C GLN A 590 -10.87 -9.27 16.04
N ARG A 591 -11.49 -8.20 15.50
CA ARG A 591 -12.83 -7.73 15.90
C ARG A 591 -12.95 -7.55 17.42
N ILE A 592 -11.93 -6.88 18.02
CA ILE A 592 -11.81 -6.82 19.50
C ILE A 592 -12.99 -6.09 20.16
N ALA A 593 -13.64 -5.13 19.49
CA ALA A 593 -14.83 -4.50 20.02
C ALA A 593 -15.99 -5.48 20.25
N GLN A 594 -16.08 -6.57 19.45
CA GLN A 594 -17.08 -7.63 19.61
C GLN A 594 -16.56 -8.79 20.48
N THR A 595 -15.30 -9.19 20.32
CA THR A 595 -14.74 -10.39 20.96
C THR A 595 -14.20 -10.13 22.37
N ARG A 596 -13.88 -8.87 22.70
CA ARG A 596 -13.34 -8.46 24.01
C ARG A 596 -14.23 -7.45 24.74
N GLY A 597 -15.24 -6.88 24.03
CA GLY A 597 -16.14 -5.86 24.58
C GLY A 597 -15.45 -4.50 24.76
N LEU A 598 -15.82 -3.81 25.83
CA LEU A 598 -15.24 -2.52 26.20
C LEU A 598 -13.86 -2.68 26.85
N PRO A 599 -12.99 -1.68 26.76
CA PRO A 599 -11.75 -1.67 27.54
C PRO A 599 -12.07 -1.67 29.04
N ARG A 600 -11.13 -2.19 29.84
CA ARG A 600 -11.26 -2.23 31.31
C ARG A 600 -11.18 -0.82 31.89
N ASP A 601 -11.96 -0.56 32.92
CA ASP A 601 -11.88 0.68 33.68
C ASP A 601 -10.56 0.77 34.45
N SER A 602 -10.08 1.98 34.66
CA SER A 602 -8.80 2.26 35.33
C SER A 602 -8.95 2.65 36.81
N HIS A 603 -10.17 2.80 37.31
CA HIS A 603 -10.48 3.17 38.72
C HIS A 603 -11.59 2.29 39.29
#